data_5daccfb038b55f4271944ebd5821675e
#
_entry.id   5daccfb038b55f4271944ebd5821675e
#
_cell.length_a   1.000
_cell.length_b   1.000
_cell.length_c   1.000
_cell.angle_alpha   90.00
_cell.angle_beta   90.00
_cell.angle_gamma   90.00
#
_symmetry.space_group_name_H-M   'P 1'
#
loop_
_entity.id
_entity.type
_entity.pdbx_description
1 polymer ?
#
loop_
_entity_poly.entity_id
_entity_poly.type
_entity_poly.pdbx_seq_one_letter_code
_entity_poly.pdbx_strand_id
1 'polypeptide(L)'
;KTTISNLILRLTNPSNGQILYHGKNILNFNKKDLFNFRRRVQVVFQDPYASLNPTMNIYDIISEPWVIHSDFLDKKLHKSKVSDLLISVGLHPDDSIKFPHQFSGGQRQRIAIARALALNPEIIICDEAVSALDVSIQAQIIKLLLNLRDKFSLSYIFIAHDLPVVKDL
;
A
#
# COMPACT_ATOMS: atom_id res chain seq x y z
N LYS A 1 -7.38 12.56 -10.84
CA LYS A 1 -7.55 11.67 -9.67
C LYS A 1 -6.19 11.36 -9.06
N THR A 2 -5.24 10.84 -9.80
CA THR A 2 -3.86 10.59 -9.36
C THR A 2 -3.13 11.84 -8.87
N THR A 3 -3.58 13.04 -9.31
CA THR A 3 -3.08 14.32 -8.78
C THR A 3 -3.35 14.46 -7.28
N ILE A 4 -4.50 13.96 -6.78
CA ILE A 4 -4.86 14.06 -5.36
C ILE A 4 -3.94 13.16 -4.52
N SER A 5 -3.70 11.92 -4.94
CA SER A 5 -2.75 11.03 -4.25
C SER A 5 -1.34 11.60 -4.23
N ASN A 6 -0.88 12.15 -5.37
CA ASN A 6 0.43 12.79 -5.47
C ASN A 6 0.57 14.03 -4.57
N LEU A 7 -0.49 14.82 -4.42
CA LEU A 7 -0.51 15.98 -3.50
C LEU A 7 -0.48 15.54 -2.04
N ILE A 8 -1.26 14.52 -1.66
CA ILE A 8 -1.27 13.99 -0.29
C ILE A 8 0.10 13.37 0.05
N LEU A 9 0.71 12.62 -0.86
CA LEU A 9 2.04 12.01 -0.67
C LEU A 9 3.19 13.03 -0.79
N ARG A 10 2.86 14.31 -1.12
CA ARG A 10 3.86 15.34 -1.43
C ARG A 10 4.87 14.89 -2.49
N LEU A 11 4.40 14.22 -3.52
CA LEU A 11 5.16 13.95 -4.74
C LEU A 11 5.09 15.18 -5.69
N THR A 12 4.01 15.97 -5.58
CA THR A 12 3.85 17.27 -6.23
C THR A 12 3.40 18.31 -5.20
N ASN A 13 3.74 19.58 -5.42
CA ASN A 13 3.30 20.68 -4.56
C ASN A 13 2.00 21.28 -5.10
N PRO A 14 1.01 21.61 -4.24
CA PRO A 14 -0.18 22.35 -4.68
C PRO A 14 0.16 23.81 -4.98
N SER A 15 -0.64 24.44 -5.85
CA SER A 15 -0.52 25.87 -6.13
C SER A 15 -0.99 26.72 -4.94
N ASN A 16 -2.04 26.26 -4.23
CA ASN A 16 -2.62 26.93 -3.06
C ASN A 16 -3.30 25.91 -2.15
N GLY A 17 -3.63 26.32 -0.93
CA GLY A 17 -4.37 25.50 0.05
C GLY A 17 -3.47 24.86 1.09
N GLN A 18 -4.06 23.96 1.85
CA GLN A 18 -3.37 23.23 2.92
C GLN A 18 -3.88 21.78 2.99
N ILE A 19 -3.02 20.88 3.43
CA ILE A 19 -3.37 19.49 3.72
C ILE A 19 -2.96 19.24 5.17
N LEU A 20 -3.95 18.92 6.03
CA LEU A 20 -3.70 18.72 7.45
C LEU A 20 -3.63 17.23 7.78
N TYR A 21 -2.58 16.84 8.48
CA TYR A 21 -2.40 15.53 9.07
C TYR A 21 -2.14 15.70 10.58
N HIS A 22 -3.01 15.15 11.42
CA HIS A 22 -3.02 15.39 12.87
C HIS A 22 -2.90 16.88 13.23
N GLY A 23 -3.65 17.75 12.53
CA GLY A 23 -3.67 19.21 12.74
C GLY A 23 -2.45 19.97 12.23
N LYS A 24 -1.47 19.28 11.64
CA LYS A 24 -0.25 19.91 11.07
C LYS A 24 -0.32 19.94 9.56
N ASN A 25 -0.01 21.10 8.96
CA ASN A 25 0.03 21.20 7.50
C ASN A 25 1.26 20.45 6.96
N ILE A 26 1.02 19.38 6.20
CA ILE A 26 2.10 18.56 5.64
C ILE A 26 2.99 19.34 4.65
N LEU A 27 2.49 20.44 4.08
CA LEU A 27 3.27 21.28 3.17
C LEU A 27 4.47 21.95 3.87
N ASN A 28 4.36 22.13 5.19
CA ASN A 28 5.40 22.74 6.03
C ASN A 28 6.35 21.69 6.62
N PHE A 29 6.18 20.41 6.33
CA PHE A 29 7.05 19.36 6.84
C PHE A 29 8.47 19.48 6.27
N ASN A 30 9.46 19.44 7.15
CA ASN A 30 10.86 19.28 6.76
C ASN A 30 11.12 17.83 6.24
N LYS A 31 12.33 17.55 5.79
CA LYS A 31 12.68 16.22 5.24
C LYS A 31 12.43 15.08 6.22
N LYS A 32 12.74 15.26 7.50
CA LYS A 32 12.56 14.25 8.54
C LYS A 32 11.08 14.00 8.84
N ASP A 33 10.28 15.07 8.95
CA ASP A 33 8.85 14.96 9.19
C ASP A 33 8.14 14.32 8.01
N LEU A 34 8.53 14.67 6.77
CA LEU A 34 8.00 14.06 5.55
C LEU A 34 8.37 12.57 5.44
N PHE A 35 9.57 12.19 5.83
CA PHE A 35 10.01 10.80 5.87
C PHE A 35 9.17 10.00 6.86
N ASN A 36 8.92 10.52 8.06
CA ASN A 36 8.05 9.92 9.06
C ASN A 36 6.58 9.88 8.62
N PHE A 37 6.10 10.92 7.97
CA PHE A 37 4.75 10.97 7.41
C PHE A 37 4.53 9.87 6.36
N ARG A 38 5.47 9.69 5.42
CA ARG A 38 5.41 8.65 4.39
C ARG A 38 5.46 7.23 4.94
N ARG A 39 5.96 7.04 6.15
CA ARG A 39 5.89 5.77 6.88
C ARG A 39 4.48 5.45 7.35
N ARG A 40 3.70 6.47 7.72
CA ARG A 40 2.33 6.33 8.24
C ARG A 40 1.26 6.42 7.15
N VAL A 41 1.57 6.99 6.02
CA VAL A 41 0.66 7.14 4.87
C VAL A 41 1.27 6.42 3.69
N GLN A 42 0.65 5.30 3.32
CA GLN A 42 1.11 4.43 2.24
C GLN A 42 0.14 4.49 1.06
N VAL A 43 0.55 3.97 -0.08
CA VAL A 43 -0.26 3.99 -1.31
C VAL A 43 -0.26 2.62 -1.98
N VAL A 44 -1.43 2.24 -2.50
CA VAL A 44 -1.61 1.12 -3.42
C VAL A 44 -2.07 1.71 -4.76
N PHE A 45 -1.24 1.55 -5.78
CA PHE A 45 -1.46 2.10 -7.11
C PHE A 45 -2.38 1.23 -7.97
N GLN A 46 -2.91 1.84 -9.03
CA GLN A 46 -3.83 1.26 -10.01
C GLN A 46 -3.25 0.04 -10.73
N ASP A 47 -2.00 0.13 -11.18
CA ASP A 47 -1.36 -0.92 -11.98
C ASP A 47 -0.46 -1.80 -11.10
N PRO A 48 -0.91 -3.03 -10.77
CA PRO A 48 -0.09 -3.95 -9.99
C PRO A 48 1.12 -4.48 -10.76
N TYR A 49 1.13 -4.35 -12.11
CA TYR A 49 2.28 -4.74 -12.94
C TYR A 49 3.40 -3.71 -12.86
N ALA A 50 3.06 -2.42 -13.00
CA ALA A 50 4.04 -1.34 -12.93
C ALA A 50 4.52 -1.05 -11.50
N SER A 51 3.73 -1.41 -10.48
CA SER A 51 4.02 -1.10 -9.08
C SER A 51 5.03 -2.03 -8.42
N LEU A 52 5.28 -3.22 -8.99
CA LEU A 52 6.22 -4.22 -8.44
C LEU A 52 7.44 -4.33 -9.35
N ASN A 53 8.64 -4.22 -8.77
CA ASN A 53 9.87 -4.41 -9.53
C ASN A 53 9.98 -5.88 -10.02
N PRO A 54 9.98 -6.15 -11.32
CA PRO A 54 9.96 -7.51 -11.86
C PRO A 54 11.25 -8.31 -11.61
N THR A 55 12.33 -7.64 -11.25
CA THR A 55 13.64 -8.27 -10.99
C THR A 55 13.83 -8.65 -9.51
N MET A 56 12.93 -8.23 -8.64
CA MET A 56 12.94 -8.55 -7.20
C MET A 56 11.98 -9.71 -6.91
N ASN A 57 12.36 -10.60 -6.00
CA ASN A 57 11.43 -11.60 -5.48
C ASN A 57 10.44 -10.95 -4.49
N ILE A 58 9.40 -11.66 -4.11
CA ILE A 58 8.32 -11.12 -3.26
C ILE A 58 8.82 -10.77 -1.86
N TYR A 59 9.77 -11.53 -1.31
CA TYR A 59 10.40 -11.20 -0.04
C TYR A 59 11.07 -9.82 -0.09
N ASP A 60 11.88 -9.57 -1.12
CA ASP A 60 12.59 -8.31 -1.29
C ASP A 60 11.62 -7.14 -1.49
N ILE A 61 10.55 -7.33 -2.28
CA ILE A 61 9.51 -6.32 -2.51
C ILE A 61 8.79 -5.94 -1.21
N ILE A 62 8.40 -6.92 -0.39
CA ILE A 62 7.67 -6.66 0.86
C ILE A 62 8.59 -6.10 1.94
N SER A 63 9.86 -6.49 1.96
CA SER A 63 10.84 -6.03 2.95
C SER A 63 11.53 -4.72 2.58
N GLU A 64 11.44 -4.25 1.33
CA GLU A 64 12.05 -3.00 0.87
C GLU A 64 11.74 -1.79 1.77
N PRO A 65 10.49 -1.58 2.24
CA PRO A 65 10.19 -0.49 3.17
C PRO A 65 11.02 -0.52 4.46
N TRP A 66 11.37 -1.71 4.97
CA TRP A 66 12.22 -1.84 6.17
C TRP A 66 13.69 -1.58 5.88
N VAL A 67 14.14 -1.77 4.64
CA VAL A 67 15.50 -1.38 4.23
C VAL A 67 15.62 0.15 4.21
N ILE A 68 14.58 0.83 3.70
CA ILE A 68 14.51 2.29 3.65
C ILE A 68 14.37 2.88 5.07
N HIS A 69 13.52 2.27 5.90
CA HIS A 69 13.26 2.66 7.29
C HIS A 69 13.93 1.65 8.24
N SER A 70 15.26 1.60 8.20
CA SER A 70 16.07 0.59 8.91
C SER A 70 15.94 0.61 10.43
N ASP A 71 15.39 1.69 11.01
CA ASP A 71 15.07 1.84 12.42
C ASP A 71 13.72 1.19 12.82
N PHE A 72 12.93 0.72 11.85
CA PHE A 72 11.56 0.25 12.10
C PHE A 72 11.51 -1.19 12.59
N LEU A 73 12.29 -2.10 12.01
CA LEU A 73 12.24 -3.53 12.29
C LEU A 73 13.63 -4.15 12.21
N ASP A 74 13.99 -4.98 13.21
CA ASP A 74 15.24 -5.75 13.18
C ASP A 74 15.23 -6.69 11.95
N LYS A 75 16.34 -6.70 11.21
CA LYS A 75 16.52 -7.54 10.01
C LYS A 75 16.28 -9.03 10.28
N LYS A 76 16.57 -9.51 11.51
CA LYS A 76 16.30 -10.89 11.92
C LYS A 76 14.83 -11.26 11.87
N LEU A 77 13.92 -10.27 11.98
CA LEU A 77 12.48 -10.47 11.98
C LEU A 77 11.85 -10.34 10.58
N HIS A 78 12.60 -9.88 9.57
CA HIS A 78 12.05 -9.63 8.24
C HIS A 78 11.37 -10.88 7.67
N LYS A 79 12.01 -12.06 7.76
CA LYS A 79 11.48 -13.30 7.19
C LYS A 79 10.14 -13.70 7.80
N SER A 80 10.02 -13.66 9.13
CA SER A 80 8.77 -13.99 9.81
C SER A 80 7.67 -12.95 9.49
N LYS A 81 8.03 -11.67 9.46
CA LYS A 81 7.07 -10.61 9.14
C LYS A 81 6.60 -10.63 7.70
N VAL A 82 7.44 -10.98 6.73
CA VAL A 82 7.01 -11.21 5.34
C VAL A 82 6.01 -12.36 5.28
N SER A 83 6.28 -13.48 5.97
CA SER A 83 5.32 -14.61 6.08
C SER A 83 3.98 -14.17 6.66
N ASP A 84 3.97 -13.41 7.77
CA ASP A 84 2.75 -12.91 8.40
C ASP A 84 1.95 -11.99 7.47
N LEU A 85 2.63 -11.12 6.71
CA LEU A 85 2.01 -10.23 5.75
C LEU A 85 1.41 -11.00 4.57
N LEU A 86 2.12 -11.99 4.01
CA LEU A 86 1.61 -12.85 2.95
C LEU A 86 0.34 -13.58 3.40
N ILE A 87 0.35 -14.19 4.57
CA ILE A 87 -0.84 -14.84 5.16
C ILE A 87 -1.98 -13.82 5.31
N SER A 88 -1.69 -12.61 5.77
CA SER A 88 -2.71 -11.57 5.99
C SER A 88 -3.42 -11.15 4.71
N VAL A 89 -2.76 -11.25 3.56
CA VAL A 89 -3.36 -10.94 2.25
C VAL A 89 -3.85 -12.20 1.51
N GLY A 90 -3.84 -13.38 2.16
CA GLY A 90 -4.32 -14.63 1.62
C GLY A 90 -3.39 -15.26 0.57
N LEU A 91 -2.08 -15.11 0.76
CA LEU A 91 -1.02 -15.76 -0.01
C LEU A 91 -0.26 -16.74 0.88
N HIS A 92 0.45 -17.70 0.25
CA HIS A 92 1.25 -18.68 0.99
C HIS A 92 2.63 -18.10 1.36
N PRO A 93 3.20 -18.41 2.54
CA PRO A 93 4.55 -17.96 2.92
C PRO A 93 5.65 -18.34 1.92
N ASP A 94 5.54 -19.52 1.30
CA ASP A 94 6.50 -19.99 0.28
C ASP A 94 6.46 -19.16 -1.01
N ASP A 95 5.44 -18.33 -1.20
CA ASP A 95 5.38 -17.40 -2.31
C ASP A 95 6.47 -16.31 -2.21
N SER A 96 7.09 -16.14 -1.04
CA SER A 96 8.13 -15.14 -0.79
C SER A 96 9.34 -15.23 -1.71
N ILE A 97 9.69 -16.43 -2.19
CA ILE A 97 10.86 -16.65 -3.07
C ILE A 97 10.53 -16.47 -4.56
N LYS A 98 9.24 -16.37 -4.91
CA LYS A 98 8.76 -16.22 -6.28
C LYS A 98 8.92 -14.77 -6.77
N PHE A 99 8.80 -14.59 -8.09
CA PHE A 99 8.88 -13.29 -8.76
C PHE A 99 7.49 -12.82 -9.22
N PRO A 100 7.27 -11.50 -9.38
CA PRO A 100 5.96 -10.95 -9.77
C PRO A 100 5.33 -11.59 -11.00
N HIS A 101 6.12 -11.95 -12.01
CA HIS A 101 5.62 -12.57 -13.25
C HIS A 101 4.96 -13.94 -13.04
N GLN A 102 5.17 -14.59 -11.90
CA GLN A 102 4.59 -15.91 -11.55
C GLN A 102 3.19 -15.78 -10.90
N PHE A 103 2.66 -14.55 -10.76
CA PHE A 103 1.39 -14.28 -10.08
C PHE A 103 0.35 -13.67 -11.02
N SER A 104 -0.92 -13.97 -10.77
CA SER A 104 -2.04 -13.31 -11.44
C SER A 104 -2.14 -11.83 -11.03
N GLY A 105 -2.92 -11.03 -11.77
CA GLY A 105 -3.14 -9.62 -11.45
C GLY A 105 -3.67 -9.40 -10.03
N GLY A 106 -4.67 -10.19 -9.61
CA GLY A 106 -5.21 -10.12 -8.25
C GLY A 106 -4.22 -10.54 -7.16
N GLN A 107 -3.35 -11.52 -7.43
CA GLN A 107 -2.28 -11.90 -6.51
C GLN A 107 -1.19 -10.81 -6.42
N ARG A 108 -0.82 -10.16 -7.53
CA ARG A 108 0.10 -9.01 -7.51
C ARG A 108 -0.47 -7.84 -6.73
N GLN A 109 -1.77 -7.59 -6.84
CA GLN A 109 -2.44 -6.57 -6.04
C GLN A 109 -2.36 -6.89 -4.54
N ARG A 110 -2.54 -8.16 -4.15
CA ARG A 110 -2.35 -8.61 -2.76
C ARG A 110 -0.92 -8.38 -2.27
N ILE A 111 0.07 -8.61 -3.13
CA ILE A 111 1.49 -8.33 -2.81
C ILE A 111 1.73 -6.83 -2.63
N ALA A 112 1.16 -5.98 -3.49
CA ALA A 112 1.25 -4.52 -3.35
C ALA A 112 0.61 -4.03 -2.04
N ILE A 113 -0.53 -4.62 -1.65
CA ILE A 113 -1.18 -4.36 -0.36
C ILE A 113 -0.29 -4.83 0.80
N ALA A 114 0.31 -6.02 0.73
CA ALA A 114 1.23 -6.52 1.76
C ALA A 114 2.44 -5.60 1.95
N ARG A 115 3.03 -5.10 0.84
CA ARG A 115 4.11 -4.10 0.89
C ARG A 115 3.67 -2.80 1.57
N ALA A 116 2.47 -2.30 1.25
CA ALA A 116 1.94 -1.09 1.88
C ALA A 116 1.73 -1.27 3.40
N LEU A 117 1.39 -2.48 3.85
CA LEU A 117 1.21 -2.81 5.28
C LEU A 117 2.53 -2.94 6.06
N ALA A 118 3.67 -3.09 5.38
CA ALA A 118 4.95 -3.41 6.02
C ALA A 118 5.37 -2.42 7.11
N LEU A 119 5.02 -1.14 6.97
CA LEU A 119 5.36 -0.09 7.94
C LEU A 119 4.26 0.19 8.98
N ASN A 120 3.24 -0.67 9.09
CA ASN A 120 2.09 -0.45 9.96
C ASN A 120 1.48 0.95 9.78
N PRO A 121 1.03 1.31 8.57
CA PRO A 121 0.53 2.65 8.28
C PRO A 121 -0.77 2.94 9.04
N GLU A 122 -1.08 4.22 9.22
CA GLU A 122 -2.38 4.69 9.71
C GLU A 122 -3.37 4.85 8.56
N ILE A 123 -2.86 5.26 7.39
CA ILE A 123 -3.66 5.54 6.20
C ILE A 123 -3.07 4.81 4.99
N ILE A 124 -3.93 4.17 4.22
CA ILE A 124 -3.58 3.66 2.89
C ILE A 124 -4.44 4.38 1.84
N ILE A 125 -3.77 5.01 0.88
CA ILE A 125 -4.41 5.60 -0.29
C ILE A 125 -4.56 4.50 -1.34
N CYS A 126 -5.79 4.18 -1.72
CA CYS A 126 -6.11 3.25 -2.79
C CYS A 126 -6.41 4.07 -4.07
N ASP A 127 -5.39 4.29 -4.89
CA ASP A 127 -5.53 5.06 -6.14
C ASP A 127 -5.93 4.12 -7.28
N GLU A 128 -7.25 4.01 -7.51
CA GLU A 128 -7.86 3.09 -8.47
C GLU A 128 -7.39 1.62 -8.31
N ALA A 129 -7.11 1.22 -7.07
CA ALA A 129 -6.41 -0.02 -6.71
C ALA A 129 -7.08 -1.32 -7.20
N VAL A 130 -8.30 -1.27 -7.72
CA VAL A 130 -9.03 -2.45 -8.24
C VAL A 130 -9.48 -2.30 -9.69
N SER A 131 -9.32 -1.12 -10.31
CA SER A 131 -9.90 -0.82 -11.63
C SER A 131 -9.34 -1.66 -12.78
N ALA A 132 -8.11 -2.16 -12.66
CA ALA A 132 -7.45 -3.00 -13.65
C ALA A 132 -7.75 -4.52 -13.49
N LEU A 133 -8.65 -4.87 -12.57
CA LEU A 133 -8.96 -6.27 -12.24
C LEU A 133 -10.38 -6.63 -12.70
N ASP A 134 -10.61 -7.93 -12.94
CA ASP A 134 -11.95 -8.46 -13.22
C ASP A 134 -12.90 -8.24 -12.04
N VAL A 135 -14.19 -8.05 -12.29
CA VAL A 135 -15.22 -7.73 -11.29
C VAL A 135 -15.21 -8.70 -10.09
N SER A 136 -15.06 -10.00 -10.35
CA SER A 136 -14.99 -11.01 -9.28
C SER A 136 -13.76 -10.85 -8.40
N ILE A 137 -12.64 -10.46 -8.97
CA ILE A 137 -11.38 -10.22 -8.24
C ILE A 137 -11.47 -8.89 -7.50
N GLN A 138 -12.10 -7.85 -8.09
CA GLN A 138 -12.35 -6.57 -7.40
C GLN A 138 -13.07 -6.80 -6.07
N ALA A 139 -14.18 -7.55 -6.08
CA ALA A 139 -14.94 -7.85 -4.87
C ALA A 139 -14.10 -8.57 -3.80
N GLN A 140 -13.22 -9.50 -4.22
CA GLN A 140 -12.32 -10.18 -3.31
C GLN A 140 -11.28 -9.23 -2.69
N ILE A 141 -10.71 -8.32 -3.47
CA ILE A 141 -9.74 -7.33 -2.97
C ILE A 141 -10.42 -6.32 -2.02
N ILE A 142 -11.64 -5.88 -2.33
CA ILE A 142 -12.42 -5.00 -1.45
C ILE A 142 -12.68 -5.68 -0.11
N LYS A 143 -13.17 -6.93 -0.13
CA LYS A 143 -13.38 -7.71 1.09
C LYS A 143 -12.09 -7.90 1.88
N LEU A 144 -10.97 -8.12 1.21
CA LEU A 144 -9.66 -8.19 1.84
C LEU A 144 -9.33 -6.86 2.54
N LEU A 145 -9.48 -5.72 1.85
CA LEU A 145 -9.19 -4.40 2.41
C LEU A 145 -10.05 -4.10 3.65
N LEU A 146 -11.33 -4.46 3.63
CA LEU A 146 -12.22 -4.33 4.81
C LEU A 146 -11.71 -5.15 6.00
N ASN A 147 -11.34 -6.42 5.77
CA ASN A 147 -10.78 -7.27 6.82
C ASN A 147 -9.46 -6.72 7.38
N LEU A 148 -8.61 -6.17 6.51
CA LEU A 148 -7.35 -5.55 6.91
C LEU A 148 -7.57 -4.24 7.68
N ARG A 149 -8.60 -3.45 7.33
CA ARG A 149 -9.00 -2.25 8.08
C ARG A 149 -9.25 -2.58 9.54
N ASP A 150 -10.07 -3.58 9.77
CA ASP A 150 -10.46 -3.97 11.13
C ASP A 150 -9.28 -4.61 11.89
N LYS A 151 -8.48 -5.46 11.20
CA LYS A 151 -7.33 -6.15 11.78
C LYS A 151 -6.20 -5.20 12.20
N PHE A 152 -5.92 -4.16 11.38
CA PHE A 152 -4.79 -3.25 11.56
C PHE A 152 -5.20 -1.83 11.97
N SER A 153 -6.50 -1.58 12.22
CA SER A 153 -7.06 -0.26 12.57
C SER A 153 -6.70 0.82 11.53
N LEU A 154 -6.85 0.47 10.24
CA LEU A 154 -6.47 1.34 9.12
C LEU A 154 -7.60 2.32 8.77
N SER A 155 -7.20 3.47 8.25
CA SER A 155 -8.06 4.36 7.47
C SER A 155 -7.73 4.26 5.99
N TYR A 156 -8.75 4.27 5.12
CA TYR A 156 -8.54 4.28 3.67
C TYR A 156 -8.96 5.61 3.05
N ILE A 157 -8.22 6.05 2.04
CA ILE A 157 -8.64 7.07 1.09
C ILE A 157 -8.80 6.38 -0.25
N PHE A 158 -10.04 6.14 -0.67
CA PHE A 158 -10.34 5.53 -1.97
C PHE A 158 -10.48 6.59 -3.05
N ILE A 159 -9.71 6.43 -4.12
CA ILE A 159 -9.86 7.18 -5.36
C ILE A 159 -10.36 6.17 -6.40
N ALA A 160 -11.61 6.27 -6.80
CA ALA A 160 -12.25 5.39 -7.75
C ALA A 160 -12.94 6.18 -8.86
N HIS A 161 -13.13 5.58 -10.03
CA HIS A 161 -13.94 6.11 -11.10
C HIS A 161 -15.31 5.44 -11.18
N ASP A 162 -15.46 4.28 -10.56
CA ASP A 162 -16.68 3.49 -10.52
C ASP A 162 -17.28 3.50 -9.11
N LEU A 163 -18.46 4.15 -8.97
CA LEU A 163 -19.17 4.29 -7.69
C LEU A 163 -19.70 2.97 -7.11
N PRO A 164 -20.20 2.00 -7.89
CA PRO A 164 -20.57 0.69 -7.40
C PRO A 164 -19.49 0.00 -6.58
N VAL A 165 -18.23 0.12 -6.98
CA VAL A 165 -17.08 -0.47 -6.28
C VAL A 165 -16.90 0.10 -4.87
N VAL A 166 -17.32 1.36 -4.65
CA VAL A 166 -17.13 2.07 -3.37
C VAL A 166 -18.36 1.92 -2.46
N LYS A 167 -19.50 1.48 -3.00
CA LYS A 167 -20.75 1.39 -2.24
C LYS A 167 -20.72 0.32 -1.15
N ASP A 168 -19.86 -0.68 -1.31
CA ASP A 168 -19.71 -1.81 -0.36
C ASP A 168 -18.56 -1.58 0.66
N LEU A 169 -17.97 -0.38 0.67
CA LEU A 169 -16.89 0.07 1.57
C LEU A 169 -17.43 0.93 2.71
#